data_6d4363cb8aae76679a06a9ebc2694df7
#
_entry.id   6d4363cb8aae76679a06a9ebc2694df7
#
_cell.length_a   1.000
_cell.length_b   1.000
_cell.length_c   1.000
_cell.angle_alpha   90.00
_cell.angle_beta   90.00
_cell.angle_gamma   90.00
#
_symmetry.space_group_name_H-M   'P 1'
#
loop_
_entity.id
_entity.type
_entity.pdbx_description
1 polymer ?
#
loop_
_entity_poly.entity_id
_entity_poly.type
_entity_poly.pdbx_seq_one_letter_code
_entity_poly.pdbx_strand_id
1 'polypeptide(L)'
;MSERLDEAAVGRLAPGLALALPRGPHRGRVGEVRAASTGSSLELHDFREYQPGDDLRQLDWNAVARTDELILRVRQDEVSPRVEVVLDGSRSMALSPRKAACARELALLACEVGARQGLSPTLLATGVRSERVQGSACRAALRTLEFDAGDDLVTALGRLPPPRACGLRVVVSDFLFEADLAAMVARLSRGASGFFLVQVLDAEDLSPSGGEGARLVDSESGAALEELLTEDVLAAYARRFEEHQRLLRAAALRSRGALLTAPATESLDALVRGALRPLFVAGGHA
;
A
#
# COMPACT_ATOMS: atom_id res chain seq x y z
N MET A 1 20.51 -15.12 -11.83
CA MET A 1 19.54 -14.73 -12.87
C MET A 1 18.42 -14.01 -12.14
N SER A 2 18.22 -12.73 -12.38
CA SER A 2 17.08 -12.00 -11.80
C SER A 2 15.79 -12.62 -12.32
N GLU A 3 14.96 -13.21 -11.46
CA GLU A 3 13.61 -13.58 -11.88
C GLU A 3 12.90 -12.29 -12.29
N ARG A 4 12.52 -12.25 -13.55
CA ARG A 4 11.85 -11.08 -14.13
C ARG A 4 10.40 -11.06 -13.64
N LEU A 5 9.86 -9.87 -13.49
CA LEU A 5 8.45 -9.60 -13.29
C LEU A 5 7.60 -10.41 -14.30
N ASP A 6 6.76 -11.34 -13.82
CA ASP A 6 5.83 -12.09 -14.67
C ASP A 6 4.56 -11.26 -14.97
N GLU A 7 4.69 -10.37 -15.94
CA GLU A 7 3.57 -9.56 -16.40
C GLU A 7 2.43 -10.38 -17.00
N ALA A 8 2.75 -11.56 -17.54
CA ALA A 8 1.73 -12.43 -18.11
C ALA A 8 0.83 -13.03 -17.02
N ALA A 9 1.42 -13.42 -15.87
CA ALA A 9 0.63 -13.85 -14.70
C ALA A 9 -0.28 -12.73 -14.20
N VAL A 10 0.25 -11.50 -14.04
CA VAL A 10 -0.54 -10.32 -13.64
C VAL A 10 -1.67 -10.07 -14.65
N GLY A 11 -1.37 -10.09 -15.95
CA GLY A 11 -2.36 -9.86 -17.02
C GLY A 11 -3.48 -10.90 -17.05
N ARG A 12 -3.20 -12.15 -16.68
CA ARG A 12 -4.22 -13.21 -16.57
C ARG A 12 -5.13 -13.03 -15.35
N LEU A 13 -4.57 -12.60 -14.21
CA LEU A 13 -5.32 -12.51 -12.95
C LEU A 13 -6.12 -11.22 -12.81
N ALA A 14 -5.56 -10.08 -13.23
CA ALA A 14 -6.17 -8.78 -13.04
C ALA A 14 -7.63 -8.65 -13.53
N PRO A 15 -8.06 -9.24 -14.67
CA PRO A 15 -9.45 -9.14 -15.14
C PRO A 15 -10.49 -9.75 -14.22
N GLY A 16 -10.11 -10.79 -13.45
CA GLY A 16 -11.01 -11.51 -12.53
C GLY A 16 -11.05 -10.94 -11.11
N LEU A 17 -10.32 -9.86 -10.85
CA LEU A 17 -10.11 -9.34 -9.51
C LEU A 17 -10.61 -7.91 -9.36
N ALA A 18 -10.93 -7.57 -8.12
CA ALA A 18 -11.18 -6.22 -7.66
C ALA A 18 -10.43 -5.94 -6.36
N LEU A 19 -10.01 -4.71 -6.14
CA LEU A 19 -9.47 -4.27 -4.85
C LEU A 19 -10.60 -4.09 -3.84
N ALA A 20 -10.40 -4.58 -2.63
CA ALA A 20 -11.32 -4.43 -1.53
C ALA A 20 -11.31 -2.97 -1.03
N LEU A 21 -12.20 -2.15 -1.57
CA LEU A 21 -12.38 -0.78 -1.13
C LEU A 21 -13.29 -0.73 0.10
N PRO A 22 -13.03 0.16 1.07
CA PRO A 22 -13.92 0.36 2.20
C PRO A 22 -15.32 0.79 1.72
N ARG A 23 -16.36 0.22 2.31
CA ARG A 23 -17.74 0.62 2.05
C ARG A 23 -18.08 1.83 2.92
N GLY A 24 -18.47 2.94 2.30
CA GLY A 24 -18.97 4.13 3.01
C GLY A 24 -18.50 5.45 2.39
N PRO A 25 -19.20 6.57 2.69
CA PRO A 25 -18.76 7.88 2.27
C PRO A 25 -17.46 8.22 3.01
N HIS A 26 -16.43 8.50 2.25
CA HIS A 26 -15.15 8.91 2.80
C HIS A 26 -15.27 10.35 3.31
N ARG A 27 -15.33 10.54 4.63
CA ARG A 27 -15.31 11.87 5.26
C ARG A 27 -13.87 12.33 5.44
N GLY A 28 -13.45 13.38 4.79
CA GLY A 28 -12.24 14.11 4.96
C GLY A 28 -12.37 15.54 4.48
N ARG A 29 -11.57 16.42 5.01
CA ARG A 29 -11.56 17.86 4.73
C ARG A 29 -11.27 18.11 3.25
N VAL A 30 -11.92 19.12 2.69
CA VAL A 30 -11.75 19.70 1.35
C VAL A 30 -10.81 18.91 0.44
N GLY A 31 -11.37 18.09 -0.46
CA GLY A 31 -10.60 17.19 -1.36
C GLY A 31 -10.91 15.71 -1.16
N GLU A 32 -12.00 15.34 -0.51
CA GLU A 32 -12.34 13.97 -0.16
C GLU A 32 -13.03 13.20 -1.25
N VAL A 33 -12.52 11.97 -1.38
CA VAL A 33 -12.93 10.98 -2.37
C VAL A 33 -14.24 10.31 -1.93
N ARG A 34 -15.30 10.43 -2.74
CA ARG A 34 -16.44 9.50 -2.70
C ARG A 34 -16.18 8.38 -3.70
N ALA A 35 -16.18 7.13 -3.24
CA ALA A 35 -16.39 6.00 -4.12
C ALA A 35 -17.89 5.91 -4.41
N ALA A 36 -18.30 6.36 -5.59
CA ALA A 36 -19.65 6.11 -6.08
C ALA A 36 -19.68 4.77 -6.80
N SER A 37 -20.58 3.90 -6.40
CA SER A 37 -21.04 2.81 -7.25
C SER A 37 -21.67 3.39 -8.52
N THR A 38 -21.34 2.80 -9.66
CA THR A 38 -21.88 3.03 -11.00
C THR A 38 -23.35 3.45 -11.05
N GLY A 39 -23.61 4.64 -11.57
CA GLY A 39 -24.96 5.06 -11.94
C GLY A 39 -24.98 6.51 -12.29
N SER A 40 -25.15 6.81 -13.60
CA SER A 40 -25.47 8.07 -14.25
C SER A 40 -25.45 9.35 -13.41
N SER A 41 -24.54 10.22 -13.79
CA SER A 41 -24.43 11.65 -13.52
C SER A 41 -25.76 12.33 -13.15
N LEU A 42 -25.94 12.54 -11.88
CA LEU A 42 -26.71 13.65 -11.32
C LEU A 42 -25.77 14.32 -10.34
N GLU A 43 -25.41 15.57 -10.63
CA GLU A 43 -24.68 16.44 -9.72
C GLU A 43 -25.46 16.54 -8.41
N LEU A 44 -25.14 15.68 -7.46
CA LEU A 44 -25.64 15.79 -6.09
C LEU A 44 -24.90 16.96 -5.44
N HIS A 45 -25.52 18.13 -5.47
CA HIS A 45 -25.10 19.23 -4.64
C HIS A 45 -25.55 18.92 -3.21
N ASP A 46 -24.60 18.79 -2.30
CA ASP A 46 -24.89 18.78 -0.87
C ASP A 46 -25.11 20.23 -0.46
N PHE A 47 -26.18 20.49 0.28
CA PHE A 47 -26.53 21.81 0.77
C PHE A 47 -26.27 21.85 2.27
N ARG A 48 -25.60 22.91 2.75
CA ARG A 48 -25.48 23.17 4.18
C ARG A 48 -25.80 24.62 4.50
N GLU A 49 -26.21 24.86 5.72
CA GLU A 49 -26.42 26.22 6.20
C GLU A 49 -25.11 27.01 6.25
N TYR A 50 -25.19 28.27 5.89
CA TYR A 50 -24.09 29.22 5.98
C TYR A 50 -23.65 29.42 7.43
N GLN A 51 -22.35 29.43 7.66
CA GLN A 51 -21.76 29.84 8.94
C GLN A 51 -20.91 31.12 8.74
N PRO A 52 -20.86 32.04 9.74
CA PRO A 52 -20.00 33.20 9.65
C PRO A 52 -18.55 32.86 9.37
N GLY A 53 -18.02 33.36 8.24
CA GLY A 53 -16.68 33.05 7.74
C GLY A 53 -16.64 32.21 6.48
N ASP A 54 -17.77 31.68 6.04
CA ASP A 54 -17.87 30.97 4.74
C ASP A 54 -17.82 31.92 3.56
N ASP A 55 -17.37 31.43 2.39
CA ASP A 55 -17.31 32.21 1.15
C ASP A 55 -18.71 32.40 0.55
N LEU A 56 -19.19 33.63 0.56
CA LEU A 56 -20.50 34.04 0.05
C LEU A 56 -20.70 33.74 -1.45
N ARG A 57 -19.62 33.48 -2.21
CA ARG A 57 -19.71 33.10 -3.63
C ARG A 57 -20.29 31.70 -3.84
N GLN A 58 -20.33 30.90 -2.79
CA GLN A 58 -20.87 29.55 -2.79
C GLN A 58 -22.35 29.49 -2.37
N LEU A 59 -22.97 30.61 -2.08
CA LEU A 59 -24.41 30.69 -1.76
C LEU A 59 -25.28 30.26 -2.95
N ASP A 60 -26.24 29.38 -2.66
CA ASP A 60 -27.32 29.08 -3.62
C ASP A 60 -28.43 30.10 -3.54
N TRP A 61 -28.30 31.17 -4.33
CA TRP A 61 -29.28 32.24 -4.37
C TRP A 61 -30.70 31.78 -4.73
N ASN A 62 -30.84 30.66 -5.47
CA ASN A 62 -32.14 30.09 -5.77
C ASN A 62 -32.76 29.36 -4.57
N ALA A 63 -31.95 28.78 -3.70
CA ALA A 63 -32.39 28.19 -2.44
C ALA A 63 -32.77 29.32 -1.47
N VAL A 64 -31.91 30.31 -1.32
CA VAL A 64 -32.18 31.51 -0.46
C VAL A 64 -33.51 32.16 -0.83
N ALA A 65 -33.77 32.36 -2.13
CA ALA A 65 -35.02 32.99 -2.58
C ALA A 65 -36.28 32.14 -2.30
N ARG A 66 -36.16 30.85 -2.03
CA ARG A 66 -37.29 29.95 -1.76
C ARG A 66 -37.50 29.68 -0.26
N THR A 67 -36.43 29.65 0.51
CA THR A 67 -36.46 29.20 1.90
C THR A 67 -36.17 30.33 2.90
N ASP A 68 -35.67 31.48 2.40
CA ASP A 68 -35.18 32.60 3.19
C ASP A 68 -34.02 32.23 4.17
N GLU A 69 -33.40 31.07 3.91
CA GLU A 69 -32.24 30.57 4.64
C GLU A 69 -30.98 30.66 3.79
N LEU A 70 -29.86 31.09 4.40
CA LEU A 70 -28.57 31.16 3.71
C LEU A 70 -28.00 29.75 3.55
N ILE A 71 -28.13 29.20 2.37
CA ILE A 71 -27.70 27.84 2.04
C ILE A 71 -26.51 27.92 1.09
N LEU A 72 -25.42 27.24 1.47
CA LEU A 72 -24.25 27.07 0.62
C LEU A 72 -24.38 25.83 -0.26
N ARG A 73 -24.05 26.01 -1.55
CA ARG A 73 -23.86 24.91 -2.48
C ARG A 73 -22.47 24.32 -2.28
N VAL A 74 -22.39 23.18 -1.60
CA VAL A 74 -21.14 22.44 -1.48
C VAL A 74 -20.94 21.65 -2.76
N ARG A 75 -20.01 22.10 -3.61
CA ARG A 75 -19.56 21.28 -4.74
C ARG A 75 -18.84 20.06 -4.18
N GLN A 76 -19.38 18.90 -4.44
CA GLN A 76 -18.64 17.67 -4.29
C GLN A 76 -17.83 17.49 -5.56
N ASP A 77 -16.56 17.87 -5.52
CA ASP A 77 -15.65 17.46 -6.57
C ASP A 77 -15.58 15.94 -6.53
N GLU A 78 -16.07 15.25 -7.56
CA GLU A 78 -15.84 13.84 -7.80
C GLU A 78 -14.34 13.63 -8.00
N VAL A 79 -13.63 13.49 -6.92
CA VAL A 79 -12.23 13.09 -6.99
C VAL A 79 -12.24 11.58 -7.26
N SER A 80 -11.87 11.20 -8.47
CA SER A 80 -11.70 9.78 -8.81
C SER A 80 -10.93 9.05 -7.70
N PRO A 81 -11.48 7.97 -7.15
CA PRO A 81 -10.84 7.28 -6.06
C PRO A 81 -9.45 6.80 -6.51
N ARG A 82 -8.44 7.07 -5.69
CA ARG A 82 -7.04 6.72 -5.99
C ARG A 82 -6.65 5.47 -5.24
N VAL A 83 -5.86 4.63 -5.89
CA VAL A 83 -5.08 3.59 -5.20
C VAL A 83 -3.61 4.04 -5.18
N GLU A 84 -3.01 4.06 -4.01
CA GLU A 84 -1.59 4.34 -3.84
C GLU A 84 -0.88 3.06 -3.39
N VAL A 85 0.06 2.61 -4.20
CA VAL A 85 0.93 1.49 -3.90
C VAL A 85 2.28 2.05 -3.50
N VAL A 86 2.72 1.72 -2.29
CA VAL A 86 4.05 2.06 -1.78
C VAL A 86 4.87 0.77 -1.84
N LEU A 87 5.94 0.77 -2.61
CA LEU A 87 6.85 -0.36 -2.73
C LEU A 87 8.19 -0.01 -2.12
N ASP A 88 8.59 -0.80 -1.14
CA ASP A 88 9.89 -0.73 -0.52
C ASP A 88 10.98 -1.14 -1.51
N GLY A 89 11.94 -0.26 -1.73
CA GLY A 89 13.07 -0.46 -2.64
C GLY A 89 14.38 -0.74 -1.90
N SER A 90 14.34 -1.12 -0.61
CA SER A 90 15.52 -1.51 0.16
C SER A 90 16.17 -2.77 -0.38
N ARG A 91 17.46 -2.95 -0.11
CA ARG A 91 18.22 -4.11 -0.55
C ARG A 91 17.70 -5.42 0.01
N SER A 92 17.12 -5.40 1.20
CA SER A 92 16.50 -6.57 1.84
C SER A 92 15.42 -7.19 0.97
N MET A 93 14.70 -6.39 0.17
CA MET A 93 13.67 -6.86 -0.76
C MET A 93 14.23 -7.63 -1.97
N ALA A 94 15.53 -7.60 -2.20
CA ALA A 94 16.21 -8.29 -3.30
C ALA A 94 17.18 -9.38 -2.82
N LEU A 95 17.11 -9.79 -1.54
CA LEU A 95 17.95 -10.87 -1.01
C LEU A 95 17.74 -12.19 -1.76
N SER A 96 16.53 -12.42 -2.29
CA SER A 96 16.31 -13.46 -3.27
C SER A 96 15.63 -12.91 -4.54
N PRO A 97 15.91 -13.49 -5.71
CA PRO A 97 15.23 -13.13 -6.96
C PRO A 97 13.70 -13.31 -6.87
N ARG A 98 13.24 -14.32 -6.14
CA ARG A 98 11.80 -14.60 -5.95
C ARG A 98 11.10 -13.54 -5.10
N LYS A 99 11.74 -13.08 -4.02
CA LYS A 99 11.23 -12.00 -3.16
C LYS A 99 11.06 -10.71 -3.97
N ALA A 100 12.10 -10.35 -4.74
CA ALA A 100 12.06 -9.18 -5.62
C ALA A 100 10.98 -9.29 -6.71
N ALA A 101 10.83 -10.44 -7.36
CA ALA A 101 9.79 -10.67 -8.36
C ALA A 101 8.39 -10.59 -7.74
N CYS A 102 8.14 -11.30 -6.64
CA CYS A 102 6.89 -11.29 -5.91
C CYS A 102 6.46 -9.86 -5.50
N ALA A 103 7.37 -9.07 -4.96
CA ALA A 103 7.10 -7.69 -4.57
C ALA A 103 6.68 -6.82 -5.76
N ARG A 104 7.38 -6.93 -6.90
CA ARG A 104 7.02 -6.20 -8.14
C ARG A 104 5.68 -6.67 -8.71
N GLU A 105 5.42 -7.98 -8.73
CA GLU A 105 4.18 -8.57 -9.24
C GLU A 105 2.97 -8.14 -8.42
N LEU A 106 3.09 -8.12 -7.09
CA LEU A 106 2.03 -7.66 -6.19
C LEU A 106 1.74 -6.16 -6.37
N ALA A 107 2.79 -5.33 -6.48
CA ALA A 107 2.65 -3.91 -6.75
C ALA A 107 1.99 -3.65 -8.11
N LEU A 108 2.41 -4.38 -9.16
CA LEU A 108 1.81 -4.27 -10.49
C LEU A 108 0.36 -4.74 -10.48
N LEU A 109 0.05 -5.86 -9.85
CA LEU A 109 -1.31 -6.37 -9.75
C LEU A 109 -2.25 -5.37 -9.09
N ALA A 110 -1.82 -4.76 -7.97
CA ALA A 110 -2.62 -3.74 -7.30
C ALA A 110 -2.87 -2.51 -8.19
N CYS A 111 -1.87 -2.06 -8.95
CA CYS A 111 -2.02 -0.98 -9.92
C CYS A 111 -2.98 -1.34 -11.07
N GLU A 112 -2.82 -2.53 -11.67
CA GLU A 112 -3.64 -2.98 -12.80
C GLU A 112 -5.10 -3.21 -12.41
N VAL A 113 -5.34 -3.88 -11.27
CA VAL A 113 -6.70 -4.09 -10.75
C VAL A 113 -7.35 -2.76 -10.41
N GLY A 114 -6.60 -1.84 -9.76
CA GLY A 114 -7.09 -0.50 -9.48
C GLY A 114 -7.47 0.26 -10.75
N ALA A 115 -6.61 0.26 -11.77
CA ALA A 115 -6.90 0.90 -13.06
C ALA A 115 -8.17 0.36 -13.72
N ARG A 116 -8.39 -0.97 -13.68
CA ARG A 116 -9.59 -1.63 -14.22
C ARG A 116 -10.87 -1.26 -13.47
N GLN A 117 -10.77 -0.91 -12.19
CA GLN A 117 -11.89 -0.42 -11.38
C GLN A 117 -12.14 1.10 -11.58
N GLY A 118 -11.44 1.76 -12.52
CA GLY A 118 -11.56 3.20 -12.72
C GLY A 118 -10.82 4.02 -11.66
N LEU A 119 -10.00 3.39 -10.82
CA LEU A 119 -9.14 4.10 -9.87
C LEU A 119 -7.93 4.67 -10.61
N SER A 120 -7.38 5.77 -10.09
CA SER A 120 -6.12 6.31 -10.59
C SER A 120 -4.96 5.70 -9.79
N PRO A 121 -4.23 4.70 -10.33
CA PRO A 121 -3.12 4.09 -9.62
C PRO A 121 -1.94 5.06 -9.54
N THR A 122 -1.33 5.10 -8.37
CA THR A 122 -0.08 5.81 -8.09
C THR A 122 0.88 4.81 -7.45
N LEU A 123 2.04 4.65 -8.02
CA LEU A 123 3.14 3.90 -7.43
C LEU A 123 4.14 4.87 -6.81
N LEU A 124 4.48 4.65 -5.55
CA LEU A 124 5.61 5.25 -4.87
C LEU A 124 6.63 4.14 -4.61
N ALA A 125 7.64 4.04 -5.44
CA ALA A 125 8.77 3.16 -5.21
C ALA A 125 9.85 3.94 -4.43
N THR A 126 10.27 3.40 -3.28
CA THR A 126 11.42 3.93 -2.56
C THR A 126 12.68 3.28 -3.10
N GLY A 127 13.80 3.99 -3.06
CA GLY A 127 15.07 3.53 -3.60
C GLY A 127 16.11 4.60 -3.39
N VAL A 128 17.31 4.45 -3.94
CA VAL A 128 18.31 5.52 -4.01
C VAL A 128 17.70 6.75 -4.69
N ARG A 129 16.87 6.52 -5.69
CA ARG A 129 16.00 7.54 -6.27
C ARG A 129 14.55 7.11 -6.06
N SER A 130 13.92 7.66 -5.02
CA SER A 130 12.50 7.43 -4.80
C SER A 130 11.68 8.09 -5.91
N GLU A 131 10.81 7.32 -6.55
CA GLU A 131 10.01 7.75 -7.69
C GLU A 131 8.51 7.62 -7.40
N ARG A 132 7.76 8.64 -7.80
CA ARG A 132 6.29 8.62 -7.76
C ARG A 132 5.75 8.74 -9.18
N VAL A 133 5.14 7.67 -9.65
CA VAL A 133 4.55 7.57 -11.00
C VAL A 133 3.06 7.27 -10.95
N GLN A 134 2.35 7.54 -12.03
CA GLN A 134 0.89 7.39 -12.09
C GLN A 134 0.45 6.68 -13.38
N GLY A 135 -0.70 6.02 -13.28
CA GLY A 135 -1.35 5.39 -14.43
C GLY A 135 -0.49 4.30 -15.09
N SER A 136 -0.39 4.33 -16.41
CA SER A 136 0.37 3.35 -17.19
C SER A 136 1.87 3.37 -16.94
N ALA A 137 2.42 4.48 -16.43
CA ALA A 137 3.85 4.59 -16.09
C ALA A 137 4.25 3.66 -14.93
N CYS A 138 3.31 3.25 -14.08
CA CYS A 138 3.59 2.32 -12.97
C CYS A 138 4.22 1.02 -13.47
N ARG A 139 3.74 0.47 -14.59
CA ARG A 139 4.28 -0.76 -15.20
C ARG A 139 5.72 -0.58 -15.65
N ALA A 140 6.02 0.52 -16.33
CA ALA A 140 7.37 0.81 -16.79
C ALA A 140 8.35 0.99 -15.62
N ALA A 141 7.93 1.72 -14.58
CA ALA A 141 8.74 1.92 -13.38
C ALA A 141 9.05 0.58 -12.67
N LEU A 142 8.06 -0.32 -12.55
CA LEU A 142 8.27 -1.63 -11.91
C LEU A 142 9.19 -2.57 -12.70
N ARG A 143 9.27 -2.42 -14.03
CA ARG A 143 10.22 -3.18 -14.87
C ARG A 143 11.67 -2.79 -14.60
N THR A 144 11.91 -1.52 -14.34
CA THR A 144 13.26 -0.94 -14.19
C THR A 144 13.64 -0.69 -12.74
N LEU A 145 12.74 -0.95 -11.80
CA LEU A 145 13.01 -0.76 -10.38
C LEU A 145 14.17 -1.65 -9.95
N GLU A 146 15.17 -1.03 -9.37
CA GLU A 146 16.26 -1.70 -8.67
C GLU A 146 16.02 -1.55 -7.16
N PHE A 147 16.19 -2.65 -6.43
CA PHE A 147 16.15 -2.64 -4.97
C PHE A 147 17.55 -2.31 -4.46
N ASP A 148 17.90 -1.05 -4.49
CA ASP A 148 19.26 -0.55 -4.27
C ASP A 148 19.40 0.37 -3.06
N ALA A 149 18.28 0.72 -2.39
CA ALA A 149 18.32 1.57 -1.22
C ALA A 149 19.09 0.91 -0.08
N GLY A 150 20.06 1.64 0.45
CA GLY A 150 20.76 1.30 1.69
C GLY A 150 20.02 1.80 2.94
N ASP A 151 18.86 2.43 2.76
CA ASP A 151 18.01 2.93 3.83
C ASP A 151 16.75 2.08 3.92
N ASP A 152 16.23 1.88 5.12
CA ASP A 152 14.94 1.26 5.35
C ASP A 152 13.77 2.14 4.84
N LEU A 153 12.57 1.53 4.76
CA LEU A 153 11.37 2.20 4.30
C LEU A 153 11.04 3.45 5.12
N VAL A 154 11.26 3.43 6.45
CA VAL A 154 10.94 4.56 7.34
C VAL A 154 11.80 5.76 7.04
N THR A 155 13.11 5.53 6.88
CA THR A 155 14.11 6.54 6.53
C THR A 155 13.82 7.13 5.15
N ALA A 156 13.55 6.26 4.16
CA ALA A 156 13.20 6.68 2.80
C ALA A 156 11.92 7.54 2.78
N LEU A 157 10.88 7.12 3.48
CA LEU A 157 9.63 7.89 3.63
C LEU A 157 9.85 9.21 4.37
N GLY A 158 10.83 9.28 5.28
CA GLY A 158 11.21 10.50 5.99
C GLY A 158 11.57 11.66 5.06
N ARG A 159 12.20 11.35 3.94
CA ARG A 159 12.65 12.31 2.91
C ARG A 159 11.57 12.69 1.90
N LEU A 160 10.44 11.99 1.90
CA LEU A 160 9.37 12.22 0.95
C LEU A 160 8.27 13.10 1.55
N PRO A 161 7.51 13.83 0.70
CA PRO A 161 6.32 14.54 1.14
C PRO A 161 5.33 13.58 1.82
N PRO A 162 4.50 14.08 2.75
CA PRO A 162 3.50 13.25 3.41
C PRO A 162 2.60 12.54 2.40
N PRO A 163 2.11 11.34 2.73
CA PRO A 163 1.22 10.59 1.87
C PRO A 163 -0.04 11.40 1.52
N ARG A 164 -0.46 11.30 0.26
CA ARG A 164 -1.68 11.98 -0.22
C ARG A 164 -2.93 11.22 0.21
N ALA A 165 -4.06 11.93 0.27
CA ALA A 165 -5.35 11.27 0.48
C ALA A 165 -5.66 10.30 -0.68
N CYS A 166 -6.11 9.08 -0.34
CA CYS A 166 -6.44 8.05 -1.32
C CYS A 166 -7.57 7.13 -0.80
N GLY A 167 -8.27 6.47 -1.72
CA GLY A 167 -9.29 5.48 -1.38
C GLY A 167 -8.68 4.21 -0.78
N LEU A 168 -7.54 3.77 -1.30
CA LEU A 168 -6.82 2.61 -0.82
C LEU A 168 -5.32 2.84 -0.87
N ARG A 169 -4.61 2.47 0.18
CA ARG A 169 -3.15 2.38 0.19
C ARG A 169 -2.70 0.97 0.49
N VAL A 170 -1.83 0.47 -0.36
CA VAL A 170 -1.17 -0.83 -0.23
C VAL A 170 0.32 -0.58 -0.07
N VAL A 171 0.91 -1.08 1.00
CA VAL A 171 2.35 -0.95 1.27
C VAL A 171 2.98 -2.33 1.17
N VAL A 172 3.94 -2.49 0.28
CA VAL A 172 4.64 -3.75 0.02
C VAL A 172 6.07 -3.62 0.53
N SER A 173 6.45 -4.43 1.51
CA SER A 173 7.78 -4.49 2.14
C SER A 173 7.93 -5.80 2.88
N ASP A 174 9.13 -6.16 3.30
CA ASP A 174 9.34 -7.25 4.28
C ASP A 174 9.12 -6.77 5.72
N PHE A 175 9.20 -5.46 5.95
CA PHE A 175 9.08 -4.82 7.27
C PHE A 175 10.06 -5.38 8.31
N LEU A 176 11.20 -5.94 7.90
CA LEU A 176 12.20 -6.56 8.78
C LEU A 176 13.32 -5.55 9.15
N PHE A 177 12.95 -4.42 9.69
CA PHE A 177 13.87 -3.38 10.14
C PHE A 177 13.47 -2.88 11.54
N GLU A 178 14.42 -2.27 12.25
CA GLU A 178 14.18 -1.67 13.56
C GLU A 178 13.54 -0.29 13.42
N ALA A 179 12.30 -0.15 13.86
CA ALA A 179 11.58 1.11 13.85
C ALA A 179 10.47 1.15 14.88
N ASP A 180 9.98 2.35 15.19
CA ASP A 180 8.67 2.52 15.83
C ASP A 180 7.56 2.14 14.82
N LEU A 181 7.17 0.86 14.84
CA LEU A 181 6.16 0.30 13.95
C LEU A 181 4.82 1.05 14.07
N ALA A 182 4.47 1.52 15.26
CA ALA A 182 3.22 2.23 15.48
C ALA A 182 3.25 3.60 14.80
N ALA A 183 4.33 4.35 14.95
CA ALA A 183 4.51 5.66 14.30
C ALA A 183 4.61 5.51 12.77
N MET A 184 5.33 4.49 12.28
CA MET A 184 5.43 4.18 10.85
C MET A 184 4.05 3.91 10.25
N VAL A 185 3.30 2.97 10.83
CA VAL A 185 1.98 2.58 10.33
C VAL A 185 0.99 3.74 10.42
N ALA A 186 1.00 4.52 11.51
CA ALA A 186 0.18 5.72 11.64
C ALA A 186 0.50 6.77 10.57
N ARG A 187 1.77 6.94 10.20
CA ARG A 187 2.18 7.81 9.10
C ARG A 187 1.70 7.29 7.76
N LEU A 188 1.92 6.00 7.47
CA LEU A 188 1.55 5.36 6.21
C LEU A 188 0.03 5.30 6.01
N SER A 189 -0.75 5.12 7.06
CA SER A 189 -2.22 5.05 6.98
C SER A 189 -2.89 6.43 6.85
N ARG A 190 -2.16 7.52 7.11
CA ARG A 190 -2.74 8.87 7.09
C ARG A 190 -3.35 9.21 5.74
N GLY A 191 -4.62 9.63 5.75
CA GLY A 191 -5.37 10.02 4.56
C GLY A 191 -5.80 8.86 3.66
N ALA A 192 -5.55 7.60 4.02
CA ALA A 192 -6.09 6.44 3.32
C ALA A 192 -7.42 6.03 3.96
N SER A 193 -8.41 5.72 3.10
CA SER A 193 -9.69 5.19 3.58
C SER A 193 -9.62 3.70 3.83
N GLY A 194 -8.87 2.95 3.01
CA GLY A 194 -8.47 1.57 3.21
C GLY A 194 -6.94 1.46 3.28
N PHE A 195 -6.44 0.54 4.08
CA PHE A 195 -5.02 0.40 4.31
C PHE A 195 -4.61 -1.05 4.48
N PHE A 196 -3.65 -1.50 3.66
CA PHE A 196 -3.07 -2.83 3.75
C PHE A 196 -1.54 -2.76 3.79
N LEU A 197 -0.96 -3.51 4.72
CA LEU A 197 0.45 -3.87 4.70
C LEU A 197 0.54 -5.27 4.07
N VAL A 198 1.31 -5.39 3.00
CA VAL A 198 1.60 -6.66 2.34
C VAL A 198 3.06 -6.98 2.61
N GLN A 199 3.27 -7.93 3.51
CA GLN A 199 4.59 -8.37 3.92
C GLN A 199 5.07 -9.48 3.01
N VAL A 200 6.13 -9.25 2.26
CA VAL A 200 6.76 -10.24 1.37
C VAL A 200 7.93 -10.88 2.10
N LEU A 201 7.82 -12.17 2.34
CA LEU A 201 8.84 -12.94 3.07
C LEU A 201 9.36 -14.11 2.22
N ASP A 202 10.66 -14.34 2.27
CA ASP A 202 11.27 -15.54 1.72
C ASP A 202 11.34 -16.65 2.77
N ALA A 203 11.72 -17.85 2.36
CA ALA A 203 11.90 -18.98 3.25
C ALA A 203 12.94 -18.70 4.35
N GLU A 204 14.04 -18.04 3.98
CA GLU A 204 15.11 -17.65 4.91
C GLU A 204 14.66 -16.58 5.93
N ASP A 205 13.72 -15.69 5.57
CA ASP A 205 13.14 -14.74 6.51
C ASP A 205 12.27 -15.44 7.56
N LEU A 206 11.62 -16.55 7.19
CA LEU A 206 10.74 -17.30 8.07
C LEU A 206 11.50 -18.31 8.94
N SER A 207 12.52 -18.94 8.37
CA SER A 207 13.32 -19.97 9.02
C SER A 207 14.75 -19.93 8.47
N PRO A 208 15.60 -19.07 9.06
CA PRO A 208 16.99 -18.97 8.63
C PRO A 208 17.68 -20.34 8.69
N SER A 209 18.30 -20.74 7.57
CA SER A 209 19.09 -21.96 7.54
C SER A 209 20.48 -21.69 8.08
N GLY A 210 20.82 -22.34 9.18
CA GLY A 210 22.11 -22.19 9.85
C GLY A 210 22.99 -23.41 9.67
N GLY A 211 24.30 -23.16 9.49
CA GLY A 211 25.37 -24.14 9.55
C GLY A 211 26.54 -23.58 10.35
N GLU A 212 27.47 -24.46 10.74
CA GLU A 212 28.72 -24.00 11.37
C GLU A 212 29.45 -23.00 10.47
N GLY A 213 29.68 -21.78 11.00
CA GLY A 213 30.42 -20.71 10.28
C GLY A 213 29.57 -19.84 9.34
N ALA A 214 28.27 -19.71 9.57
CA ALA A 214 27.46 -18.76 8.85
C ALA A 214 27.93 -17.32 9.13
N ARG A 215 28.20 -16.56 8.06
CA ARG A 215 28.48 -15.14 8.12
C ARG A 215 27.20 -14.37 7.84
N LEU A 216 26.68 -13.70 8.85
CA LEU A 216 25.55 -12.80 8.69
C LEU A 216 26.04 -11.46 8.16
N VAL A 217 25.44 -10.99 7.11
CA VAL A 217 25.73 -9.67 6.53
C VAL A 217 24.44 -8.87 6.53
N ASP A 218 24.47 -7.73 7.17
CA ASP A 218 23.35 -6.78 7.11
C ASP A 218 23.24 -6.26 5.66
N SER A 219 22.06 -6.46 5.08
CA SER A 219 21.81 -6.16 3.66
C SER A 219 21.86 -4.67 3.33
N GLU A 220 21.61 -3.80 4.30
CA GLU A 220 21.52 -2.36 4.13
C GLU A 220 22.87 -1.69 4.42
N SER A 221 23.46 -1.95 5.56
CA SER A 221 24.74 -1.36 5.96
C SER A 221 25.96 -2.11 5.42
N GLY A 222 25.82 -3.39 5.06
CA GLY A 222 26.93 -4.26 4.69
C GLY A 222 27.79 -4.71 5.88
N ALA A 223 27.37 -4.38 7.11
CA ALA A 223 28.06 -4.83 8.32
C ALA A 223 28.01 -6.35 8.42
N ALA A 224 29.14 -6.97 8.69
CA ALA A 224 29.23 -8.42 8.82
C ALA A 224 29.37 -8.83 10.28
N LEU A 225 28.60 -9.81 10.68
CA LEU A 225 28.69 -10.47 11.97
C LEU A 225 29.02 -11.93 11.73
N GLU A 226 30.17 -12.37 12.22
CA GLU A 226 30.53 -13.78 12.20
C GLU A 226 29.98 -14.43 13.49
N GLU A 227 28.80 -15.00 13.40
CA GLU A 227 28.21 -15.75 14.49
C GLU A 227 27.84 -17.17 14.06
N LEU A 228 27.97 -18.09 15.00
CA LEU A 228 27.44 -19.43 14.83
C LEU A 228 25.92 -19.38 15.01
N LEU A 229 25.19 -19.76 13.97
CA LEU A 229 23.74 -19.92 14.06
C LEU A 229 23.42 -21.18 14.87
N THR A 230 23.55 -21.05 16.18
CA THR A 230 23.20 -22.13 17.11
C THR A 230 21.68 -22.27 17.26
N GLU A 231 21.20 -23.37 17.78
CA GLU A 231 19.78 -23.58 18.08
C GLU A 231 19.21 -22.45 18.98
N ASP A 232 20.01 -21.96 19.94
CA ASP A 232 19.63 -20.87 20.84
C ASP A 232 19.45 -19.54 20.06
N VAL A 233 20.33 -19.25 19.11
CA VAL A 233 20.24 -18.05 18.25
C VAL A 233 19.01 -18.14 17.36
N LEU A 234 18.78 -19.30 16.75
CA LEU A 234 17.59 -19.53 15.91
C LEU A 234 16.29 -19.43 16.74
N ALA A 235 16.28 -19.98 17.94
CA ALA A 235 15.14 -19.85 18.85
C ALA A 235 14.92 -18.39 19.30
N ALA A 236 15.99 -17.63 19.51
CA ALA A 236 15.90 -16.20 19.84
C ALA A 236 15.36 -15.41 18.67
N TYR A 237 15.82 -15.72 17.43
CA TYR A 237 15.28 -15.13 16.21
C TYR A 237 13.77 -15.38 16.07
N ALA A 238 13.35 -16.64 16.19
CA ALA A 238 11.93 -17.00 16.08
C ALA A 238 11.04 -16.21 17.06
N ARG A 239 11.48 -16.11 18.34
CA ARG A 239 10.74 -15.31 19.34
C ARG A 239 10.66 -13.82 18.98
N ARG A 240 11.78 -13.23 18.50
CA ARG A 240 11.80 -11.83 18.07
C ARG A 240 10.93 -11.60 16.84
N PHE A 241 10.96 -12.52 15.89
CA PHE A 241 10.15 -12.49 14.70
C PHE A 241 8.65 -12.53 15.04
N GLU A 242 8.22 -13.46 15.89
CA GLU A 242 6.83 -13.56 16.36
C GLU A 242 6.37 -12.28 17.07
N GLU A 243 7.21 -11.72 17.94
CA GLU A 243 6.91 -10.47 18.63
C GLU A 243 6.78 -9.31 17.65
N HIS A 244 7.70 -9.21 16.69
CA HIS A 244 7.65 -8.20 15.62
C HIS A 244 6.37 -8.33 14.81
N GLN A 245 5.98 -9.54 14.39
CA GLN A 245 4.74 -9.81 13.68
C GLN A 245 3.51 -9.39 14.50
N ARG A 246 3.52 -9.67 15.79
CA ARG A 246 2.44 -9.28 16.71
C ARG A 246 2.31 -7.77 16.80
N LEU A 247 3.41 -7.03 16.93
CA LEU A 247 3.43 -5.59 17.02
C LEU A 247 2.99 -4.94 15.71
N LEU A 248 3.47 -5.43 14.57
CA LEU A 248 3.11 -4.91 13.25
C LEU A 248 1.63 -5.12 12.95
N ARG A 249 1.10 -6.32 13.26
CA ARG A 249 -0.34 -6.61 13.13
C ARG A 249 -1.20 -5.72 14.03
N ALA A 250 -0.78 -5.52 15.27
CA ALA A 250 -1.49 -4.64 16.19
C ALA A 250 -1.47 -3.17 15.73
N ALA A 251 -0.35 -2.70 15.15
CA ALA A 251 -0.25 -1.36 14.59
C ALA A 251 -1.18 -1.18 13.37
N ALA A 252 -1.21 -2.17 12.46
CA ALA A 252 -2.11 -2.17 11.31
C ALA A 252 -3.58 -2.09 11.74
N LEU A 253 -4.00 -2.92 12.71
CA LEU A 253 -5.38 -2.94 13.23
C LEU A 253 -5.76 -1.61 13.89
N ARG A 254 -4.88 -1.00 14.69
CA ARG A 254 -5.13 0.34 15.28
C ARG A 254 -5.34 1.41 14.22
N SER A 255 -4.71 1.27 13.07
CA SER A 255 -4.86 2.16 11.91
C SER A 255 -5.99 1.74 10.96
N ARG A 256 -6.90 0.85 11.39
CA ARG A 256 -8.01 0.31 10.60
C ARG A 256 -7.55 -0.36 9.30
N GLY A 257 -6.35 -0.89 9.29
CA GLY A 257 -5.77 -1.66 8.20
C GLY A 257 -5.61 -3.13 8.55
N ALA A 258 -5.00 -3.87 7.65
CA ALA A 258 -4.63 -5.27 7.86
C ALA A 258 -3.20 -5.53 7.42
N LEU A 259 -2.54 -6.47 8.12
CA LEU A 259 -1.28 -7.08 7.70
C LEU A 259 -1.60 -8.38 6.99
N LEU A 260 -1.13 -8.50 5.74
CA LEU A 260 -1.21 -9.69 4.92
C LEU A 260 0.20 -10.19 4.63
N THR A 261 0.46 -11.46 4.87
CA THR A 261 1.79 -12.06 4.62
C THR A 261 1.76 -12.81 3.30
N ALA A 262 2.70 -12.50 2.43
CA ALA A 262 2.89 -13.11 1.12
C ALA A 262 4.21 -13.88 1.09
N PRO A 263 4.21 -15.21 1.29
CA PRO A 263 5.40 -16.01 1.10
C PRO A 263 5.86 -15.96 -0.36
N ALA A 264 7.09 -15.51 -0.62
CA ALA A 264 7.61 -15.36 -1.97
C ALA A 264 7.76 -16.69 -2.71
N THR A 265 7.71 -17.81 -1.98
CA THR A 265 7.74 -19.17 -2.55
C THR A 265 6.43 -19.58 -3.21
N GLU A 266 5.32 -18.89 -2.89
CA GLU A 266 4.02 -19.17 -3.49
C GLU A 266 3.87 -18.47 -4.86
N SER A 267 3.02 -19.04 -5.73
CA SER A 267 2.66 -18.39 -6.98
C SER A 267 1.70 -17.21 -6.71
N LEU A 268 1.71 -16.21 -7.60
CA LEU A 268 0.82 -15.05 -7.50
C LEU A 268 -0.66 -15.47 -7.42
N ASP A 269 -1.07 -16.51 -8.15
CA ASP A 269 -2.42 -17.06 -8.12
C ASP A 269 -2.78 -17.68 -6.75
N ALA A 270 -1.85 -18.42 -6.14
CA ALA A 270 -2.04 -19.00 -4.81
C ALA A 270 -2.17 -17.88 -3.74
N LEU A 271 -1.31 -16.87 -3.81
CA LEU A 271 -1.35 -15.71 -2.91
C LEU A 271 -2.69 -14.98 -2.97
N VAL A 272 -3.19 -14.72 -4.18
CA VAL A 272 -4.46 -14.01 -4.38
C VAL A 272 -5.67 -14.80 -3.87
N ARG A 273 -5.69 -16.12 -4.09
CA ARG A 273 -6.77 -16.99 -3.59
C ARG A 273 -6.67 -17.28 -2.09
N GLY A 274 -5.49 -17.17 -1.52
CA GLY A 274 -5.17 -17.44 -0.13
C GLY A 274 -4.97 -16.18 0.71
N ALA A 275 -3.72 -15.90 1.06
CA ALA A 275 -3.33 -14.88 2.02
C ALA A 275 -3.75 -13.46 1.64
N LEU A 276 -3.83 -13.14 0.34
CA LEU A 276 -4.16 -11.80 -0.14
C LEU A 276 -5.64 -11.63 -0.53
N ARG A 277 -6.49 -12.63 -0.26
CA ARG A 277 -7.93 -12.54 -0.50
C ARG A 277 -8.62 -11.35 0.19
N PRO A 278 -8.17 -10.86 1.38
CA PRO A 278 -8.75 -9.65 1.96
C PRO A 278 -8.48 -8.37 1.16
N LEU A 279 -7.41 -8.34 0.36
CA LEU A 279 -7.05 -7.22 -0.52
C LEU A 279 -7.65 -7.38 -1.93
N PHE A 280 -7.59 -8.61 -2.48
CA PHE A 280 -8.09 -8.93 -3.82
C PHE A 280 -9.33 -9.81 -3.72
N VAL A 281 -10.47 -9.22 -4.04
CA VAL A 281 -11.75 -9.94 -4.05
C VAL A 281 -12.13 -10.32 -5.49
N ALA A 282 -13.04 -11.27 -5.64
CA ALA A 282 -13.54 -11.59 -6.97
C ALA A 282 -14.22 -10.36 -7.60
N GLY A 283 -13.79 -10.00 -8.81
CA GLY A 283 -14.40 -8.95 -9.59
C GLY A 283 -15.82 -9.40 -9.98
N GLY A 284 -16.85 -8.70 -9.50
CA GLY A 284 -18.19 -8.90 -10.02
C GLY A 284 -18.21 -8.46 -11.48
N HIS A 285 -18.75 -9.28 -12.35
CA HIS A 285 -19.08 -8.85 -13.72
C HIS A 285 -20.13 -7.74 -13.58
N ALA A 286 -19.76 -6.50 -13.91
CA ALA A 286 -20.68 -5.39 -14.07
C ALA A 286 -21.38 -5.50 -15.42
#